data_eb6c7d0a4663d51964b8520c010c8c7b
#
_entry.id   eb6c7d0a4663d51964b8520c010c8c7b
#
_cell.length_a   1.000
_cell.length_b   1.000
_cell.length_c   1.000
_cell.angle_alpha   90.00
_cell.angle_beta   90.00
_cell.angle_gamma   90.00
#
_symmetry.space_group_name_H-M   'P 1'
#
loop_
_entity.id
_entity.type
_entity.pdbx_description
1 polymer ?
#
loop_
_entity_poly.entity_id
_entity_poly.type
_entity_poly.pdbx_seq_one_letter_code
_entity_poly.pdbx_strand_id
1 'polypeptide(L)'
;MQQVFRLGKRYQKSKLLCQVMVEILVLCFYFIYRALLMEQFPDFVGLPLAMIFVGVGALFFWLISRIYNWIGQKIYYEITDDALIAVSGNRRNVYRWKDFKSAGLARWDTMSPLAVEFQVAGKKVTLNQYTDGIFDLVESILPRIQSHAEISSALRSRIETMKDLY
;
A
#
# COMPACT_ATOMS: atom_id res chain seq x y z
N MET A 1 14.03 -22.71 1.32
CA MET A 1 12.75 -22.59 0.57
C MET A 1 12.46 -21.11 0.35
N GLN A 2 12.25 -20.65 -0.88
CA GLN A 2 12.06 -19.22 -1.16
C GLN A 2 10.56 -18.91 -1.13
N GLN A 3 10.15 -17.95 -0.29
CA GLN A 3 8.77 -17.46 -0.22
C GLN A 3 8.71 -16.03 -0.72
N VAL A 4 7.71 -15.70 -1.53
CA VAL A 4 7.54 -14.36 -2.13
C VAL A 4 6.18 -13.77 -1.73
N PHE A 5 6.21 -12.57 -1.14
CA PHE A 5 5.04 -11.81 -0.68
C PHE A 5 4.88 -10.55 -1.51
N ARG A 6 3.72 -10.37 -2.13
CA ARG A 6 3.41 -9.22 -3.01
C ARG A 6 2.30 -8.36 -2.43
N LEU A 7 2.08 -7.18 -3.02
CA LEU A 7 0.93 -6.34 -2.66
C LEU A 7 -0.38 -7.04 -3.06
N GLY A 8 -1.32 -7.14 -2.11
CA GLY A 8 -2.51 -7.97 -2.23
C GLY A 8 -3.83 -7.20 -2.36
N LYS A 9 -4.91 -7.86 -1.95
CA LYS A 9 -6.31 -7.37 -2.07
C LYS A 9 -6.54 -5.99 -1.46
N ARG A 10 -5.86 -5.65 -0.35
CA ARG A 10 -5.98 -4.33 0.29
C ARG A 10 -5.42 -3.22 -0.59
N TYR A 11 -4.34 -3.47 -1.28
CA TYR A 11 -3.78 -2.54 -2.25
C TYR A 11 -4.76 -2.28 -3.39
N GLN A 12 -5.44 -3.31 -3.88
CA GLN A 12 -6.48 -3.17 -4.89
C GLN A 12 -7.69 -2.37 -4.38
N LYS A 13 -8.10 -2.56 -3.12
CA LYS A 13 -9.15 -1.74 -2.48
C LYS A 13 -8.74 -0.27 -2.37
N SER A 14 -7.48 0.02 -1.99
CA SER A 14 -6.95 1.39 -1.95
C SER A 14 -6.94 2.04 -3.33
N LYS A 15 -6.57 1.29 -4.37
CA LYS A 15 -6.66 1.73 -5.77
C LYS A 15 -8.09 2.11 -6.13
N LEU A 16 -9.06 1.22 -5.86
CA LEU A 16 -10.47 1.47 -6.16
C LEU A 16 -10.99 2.71 -5.44
N LEU A 17 -10.66 2.85 -4.15
CA LEU A 17 -11.05 4.04 -3.37
C LEU A 17 -10.48 5.32 -3.97
N CYS A 18 -9.21 5.33 -4.36
CA CYS A 18 -8.58 6.48 -5.02
C CYS A 18 -9.28 6.83 -6.34
N GLN A 19 -9.64 5.82 -7.15
CA GLN A 19 -10.38 6.02 -8.39
C GLN A 19 -11.75 6.65 -8.13
N VAL A 20 -12.53 6.09 -7.21
CA VAL A 20 -13.86 6.63 -6.84
C VAL A 20 -13.76 8.06 -6.34
N MET A 21 -12.78 8.39 -5.49
CA MET A 21 -12.60 9.76 -4.99
C MET A 21 -12.29 10.76 -6.10
N VAL A 22 -11.48 10.37 -7.07
CA VAL A 22 -11.15 11.22 -8.22
C VAL A 22 -12.35 11.40 -9.13
N GLU A 23 -13.15 10.37 -9.38
CA GLU A 23 -14.37 10.49 -10.17
C GLU A 23 -15.41 11.41 -9.50
N ILE A 24 -15.56 11.32 -8.18
CA ILE A 24 -16.40 12.26 -7.42
C ILE A 24 -15.91 13.69 -7.59
N LEU A 25 -14.60 13.91 -7.53
CA LEU A 25 -14.00 15.23 -7.70
C LEU A 25 -14.26 15.78 -9.12
N VAL A 26 -14.07 14.97 -10.15
CA VAL A 26 -14.37 15.33 -11.55
C VAL A 26 -15.85 15.69 -11.72
N LEU A 27 -16.75 14.94 -11.09
CA LEU A 27 -18.18 15.22 -11.10
C LEU A 27 -18.53 16.55 -10.41
N CYS A 28 -17.91 16.83 -9.26
CA CYS A 28 -18.07 18.11 -8.56
C CYS A 28 -17.64 19.29 -9.45
N PHE A 29 -16.47 19.16 -10.11
CA PHE A 29 -16.01 20.18 -11.04
C PHE A 29 -16.95 20.36 -12.22
N TYR A 30 -17.50 19.29 -12.78
CA TYR A 30 -18.51 19.37 -13.84
C TYR A 30 -19.72 20.25 -13.40
N PHE A 31 -20.27 20.01 -12.23
CA PHE A 31 -21.43 20.80 -11.75
C PHE A 31 -21.07 22.26 -11.50
N ILE A 32 -19.87 22.55 -10.98
CA ILE A 32 -19.39 23.92 -10.78
C ILE A 32 -19.26 24.64 -12.14
N TYR A 33 -18.57 24.02 -13.10
CA TYR A 33 -18.41 24.63 -14.42
C TYR A 33 -19.72 24.78 -15.17
N ARG A 34 -20.62 23.79 -15.05
CA ARG A 34 -21.96 23.89 -15.60
C ARG A 34 -22.73 25.11 -15.05
N ALA A 35 -22.70 25.33 -13.74
CA ALA A 35 -23.36 26.46 -13.12
C ALA A 35 -22.76 27.80 -13.58
N LEU A 36 -21.43 27.90 -13.68
CA LEU A 36 -20.75 29.11 -14.07
C LEU A 36 -20.93 29.49 -15.56
N LEU A 37 -21.03 28.50 -16.43
CA LEU A 37 -21.07 28.72 -17.88
C LEU A 37 -22.50 28.76 -18.46
N MET A 38 -23.52 28.35 -17.70
CA MET A 38 -24.87 28.16 -18.20
C MET A 38 -25.50 29.44 -18.74
N GLU A 39 -25.16 30.60 -18.15
CA GLU A 39 -25.69 31.89 -18.59
C GLU A 39 -25.00 32.45 -19.85
N GLN A 40 -23.70 32.14 -20.01
CA GLN A 40 -22.88 32.69 -21.08
C GLN A 40 -22.82 31.80 -22.33
N PHE A 41 -22.85 30.48 -22.15
CA PHE A 41 -22.66 29.48 -23.21
C PHE A 41 -23.60 28.29 -23.07
N PRO A 42 -24.94 28.48 -23.20
CA PRO A 42 -25.95 27.44 -22.94
C PRO A 42 -25.75 26.21 -23.85
N ASP A 43 -25.39 26.40 -25.11
CA ASP A 43 -25.19 25.29 -26.06
C ASP A 43 -23.96 24.45 -25.74
N PHE A 44 -22.92 25.08 -25.17
CA PHE A 44 -21.69 24.38 -24.77
C PHE A 44 -21.88 23.60 -23.46
N VAL A 45 -22.69 24.09 -22.54
CA VAL A 45 -22.91 23.51 -21.20
C VAL A 45 -23.68 22.19 -21.26
N GLY A 46 -24.33 21.87 -22.37
CA GLY A 46 -25.01 20.62 -22.59
C GLY A 46 -24.07 19.44 -22.84
N LEU A 47 -24.27 18.80 -23.99
CA LEU A 47 -23.51 17.58 -24.37
C LEU A 47 -21.99 17.82 -24.50
N PRO A 48 -21.48 18.92 -25.09
CA PRO A 48 -20.03 19.11 -25.25
C PRO A 48 -19.28 19.15 -23.91
N LEU A 49 -19.77 19.88 -22.93
CA LEU A 49 -19.16 19.96 -21.61
C LEU A 49 -19.17 18.59 -20.91
N ALA A 50 -20.29 17.88 -20.97
CA ALA A 50 -20.41 16.54 -20.40
C ALA A 50 -19.39 15.57 -21.00
N MET A 51 -19.22 15.58 -22.34
CA MET A 51 -18.24 14.73 -23.01
C MET A 51 -16.79 15.02 -22.59
N ILE A 52 -16.45 16.30 -22.39
CA ILE A 52 -15.11 16.69 -21.92
C ILE A 52 -14.86 16.08 -20.52
N PHE A 53 -15.80 16.23 -19.59
CA PHE A 53 -15.63 15.71 -18.23
C PHE A 53 -15.61 14.18 -18.15
N VAL A 54 -16.41 13.51 -18.97
CA VAL A 54 -16.34 12.03 -19.13
C VAL A 54 -14.98 11.61 -19.65
N GLY A 55 -14.44 12.30 -20.66
CA GLY A 55 -13.11 12.03 -21.18
C GLY A 55 -11.99 12.25 -20.15
N VAL A 56 -12.09 13.34 -19.38
CA VAL A 56 -11.15 13.63 -18.27
C VAL A 56 -11.24 12.56 -17.18
N GLY A 57 -12.43 12.17 -16.75
CA GLY A 57 -12.62 11.08 -15.77
C GLY A 57 -12.02 9.77 -16.26
N ALA A 58 -12.33 9.34 -17.47
CA ALA A 58 -11.77 8.14 -18.08
C ALA A 58 -10.24 8.16 -18.14
N LEU A 59 -9.64 9.32 -18.47
CA LEU A 59 -8.20 9.50 -18.50
C LEU A 59 -7.59 9.34 -17.10
N PHE A 60 -8.17 9.98 -16.09
CA PHE A 60 -7.69 9.84 -14.70
C PHE A 60 -7.84 8.41 -14.19
N PHE A 61 -8.96 7.74 -14.46
CA PHE A 61 -9.18 6.35 -14.11
C PHE A 61 -8.10 5.45 -14.71
N TRP A 62 -7.80 5.61 -16.00
CA TRP A 62 -6.75 4.87 -16.69
C TRP A 62 -5.37 5.16 -16.09
N LEU A 63 -5.05 6.44 -15.84
CA LEU A 63 -3.76 6.85 -15.30
C LEU A 63 -3.52 6.27 -13.89
N ILE A 64 -4.52 6.37 -13.00
CA ILE A 64 -4.47 5.78 -11.66
C ILE A 64 -4.26 4.27 -11.77
N SER A 65 -5.02 3.58 -12.63
CA SER A 65 -4.87 2.15 -12.85
C SER A 65 -3.44 1.79 -13.28
N ARG A 66 -2.88 2.57 -14.20
CA ARG A 66 -1.53 2.34 -14.71
C ARG A 66 -0.47 2.51 -13.63
N ILE A 67 -0.57 3.60 -12.86
CA ILE A 67 0.37 3.91 -11.77
C ILE A 67 0.32 2.83 -10.69
N TYR A 68 -0.88 2.47 -10.22
CA TYR A 68 -1.05 1.45 -9.17
C TYR A 68 -0.57 0.07 -9.64
N ASN A 69 -0.88 -0.33 -10.86
CA ASN A 69 -0.41 -1.61 -11.39
C ASN A 69 1.12 -1.62 -11.52
N TRP A 70 1.72 -0.52 -11.98
CA TRP A 70 3.18 -0.40 -12.09
C TRP A 70 3.87 -0.47 -10.73
N ILE A 71 3.34 0.24 -9.70
CA ILE A 71 3.86 0.19 -8.32
C ILE A 71 3.66 -1.21 -7.75
N GLY A 72 2.46 -1.79 -7.91
CA GLY A 72 2.11 -3.09 -7.34
C GLY A 72 2.95 -4.25 -7.85
N GLN A 73 3.40 -4.18 -9.11
CA GLN A 73 4.30 -5.20 -9.67
C GLN A 73 5.73 -5.09 -9.17
N LYS A 74 6.15 -3.91 -8.70
CA LYS A 74 7.53 -3.60 -8.34
C LYS A 74 7.83 -3.67 -6.85
N ILE A 75 6.82 -3.88 -6.01
CA ILE A 75 7.00 -3.98 -4.56
C ILE A 75 6.67 -5.40 -4.12
N TYR A 76 7.68 -6.08 -3.59
CA TYR A 76 7.51 -7.42 -3.03
C TYR A 76 8.63 -7.73 -2.03
N TYR A 77 8.40 -8.74 -1.20
CA TYR A 77 9.37 -9.27 -0.25
C TYR A 77 9.68 -10.72 -0.58
N GLU A 78 10.95 -11.09 -0.51
CA GLU A 78 11.41 -12.48 -0.63
C GLU A 78 12.06 -12.90 0.68
N ILE A 79 11.64 -14.03 1.22
CA ILE A 79 12.30 -14.67 2.36
C ILE A 79 13.21 -15.75 1.81
N THR A 80 14.49 -15.63 2.15
CA THR A 80 15.51 -16.66 1.90
C THR A 80 16.02 -17.22 3.22
N ASP A 81 16.82 -18.27 3.16
CA ASP A 81 17.38 -18.87 4.37
C ASP A 81 18.31 -17.90 5.13
N ASP A 82 18.98 -16.96 4.43
CA ASP A 82 19.97 -16.05 5.01
C ASP A 82 19.49 -14.62 5.21
N ALA A 83 18.40 -14.19 4.53
CA ALA A 83 18.01 -12.79 4.47
C ALA A 83 16.53 -12.56 4.11
N LEU A 84 16.04 -11.38 4.50
CA LEU A 84 14.86 -10.74 3.93
C LEU A 84 15.31 -9.84 2.78
N ILE A 85 14.74 -10.02 1.61
CA ILE A 85 14.99 -9.18 0.44
C ILE A 85 13.74 -8.34 0.19
N ALA A 86 13.88 -7.01 0.32
CA ALA A 86 12.81 -6.07 -0.01
C ALA A 86 13.09 -5.43 -1.37
N VAL A 87 12.19 -5.65 -2.31
CA VAL A 87 12.26 -5.06 -3.64
C VAL A 87 11.25 -3.93 -3.75
N SER A 88 11.73 -2.77 -4.20
CA SER A 88 10.90 -1.60 -4.46
C SER A 88 11.37 -0.92 -5.74
N GLY A 89 10.66 -1.10 -6.82
CA GLY A 89 11.06 -0.65 -8.14
C GLY A 89 12.35 -1.35 -8.62
N ASN A 90 13.37 -0.55 -8.88
CA ASN A 90 14.71 -1.05 -9.28
C ASN A 90 15.65 -1.24 -8.08
N ARG A 91 15.20 -0.94 -6.87
CA ARG A 91 16.02 -1.09 -5.66
C ARG A 91 15.76 -2.44 -5.03
N ARG A 92 16.83 -3.20 -4.82
CA ARG A 92 16.81 -4.46 -4.11
C ARG A 92 17.64 -4.29 -2.83
N ASN A 93 17.00 -4.32 -1.69
CA ASN A 93 17.62 -4.22 -0.38
C ASN A 93 17.68 -5.60 0.24
N VAL A 94 18.86 -6.04 0.64
CA VAL A 94 19.09 -7.33 1.29
C VAL A 94 19.38 -7.09 2.77
N TYR A 95 18.53 -7.64 3.64
CA TYR A 95 18.64 -7.56 5.08
C TYR A 95 18.95 -8.93 5.64
N ARG A 96 20.21 -9.15 6.04
CA ARG A 96 20.63 -10.43 6.62
C ARG A 96 20.02 -10.61 7.99
N TRP A 97 19.59 -11.81 8.33
CA TRP A 97 18.91 -12.08 9.62
C TRP A 97 19.72 -11.59 10.82
N LYS A 98 21.02 -11.81 10.82
CA LYS A 98 21.95 -11.39 11.90
C LYS A 98 22.03 -9.88 12.13
N ASP A 99 21.61 -9.07 11.16
CA ASP A 99 21.71 -7.60 11.23
C ASP A 99 20.45 -6.98 11.87
N PHE A 100 19.42 -7.78 12.13
CA PHE A 100 18.20 -7.34 12.83
C PHE A 100 18.50 -7.13 14.31
N LYS A 101 18.16 -5.95 14.85
CA LYS A 101 18.35 -5.59 16.25
C LYS A 101 17.05 -5.55 17.03
N SER A 102 15.97 -5.08 16.43
CA SER A 102 14.67 -5.06 17.07
C SER A 102 13.53 -5.18 16.07
N ALA A 103 12.38 -5.63 16.57
CA ALA A 103 11.10 -5.68 15.87
C ALA A 103 10.01 -5.09 16.76
N GLY A 104 9.19 -4.19 16.21
CA GLY A 104 8.11 -3.54 16.94
C GLY A 104 6.97 -3.10 16.04
N LEU A 105 5.92 -2.55 16.64
CA LEU A 105 4.85 -1.92 15.90
C LEU A 105 5.28 -0.54 15.41
N ALA A 106 5.00 -0.21 14.18
CA ALA A 106 5.23 1.12 13.65
C ALA A 106 4.26 2.13 14.28
N ARG A 107 4.70 3.38 14.50
CA ARG A 107 3.92 4.44 15.17
C ARG A 107 2.59 4.80 14.49
N TRP A 108 2.37 4.41 13.25
CA TRP A 108 1.21 4.75 12.42
C TRP A 108 0.11 3.68 12.44
N ASP A 109 0.13 2.78 13.42
CA ASP A 109 -0.74 1.58 13.48
C ASP A 109 -2.20 1.84 13.87
N THR A 110 -2.66 3.10 13.98
CA THR A 110 -4.06 3.38 14.35
C THR A 110 -5.08 3.01 13.27
N MET A 111 -4.64 2.84 12.01
CA MET A 111 -5.52 2.48 10.88
C MET A 111 -5.13 1.18 10.15
N SER A 112 -4.02 0.58 10.51
CA SER A 112 -3.51 -0.66 9.89
C SER A 112 -3.62 -1.83 10.85
N PRO A 113 -4.09 -3.01 10.40
CA PRO A 113 -4.18 -4.17 11.27
C PRO A 113 -2.82 -4.65 11.75
N LEU A 114 -1.77 -4.48 10.95
CA LEU A 114 -0.41 -4.83 11.32
C LEU A 114 0.60 -3.98 10.53
N ALA A 115 1.19 -2.99 11.18
CA ALA A 115 2.34 -2.25 10.67
C ALA A 115 3.56 -2.60 11.52
N VAL A 116 4.55 -3.26 10.93
CA VAL A 116 5.75 -3.74 11.63
C VAL A 116 6.96 -2.96 11.17
N GLU A 117 7.73 -2.49 12.13
CA GLU A 117 9.01 -1.82 11.93
C GLU A 117 10.14 -2.69 12.49
N PHE A 118 11.16 -2.89 11.67
CA PHE A 118 12.41 -3.53 12.07
C PHE A 118 13.54 -2.53 12.12
N GLN A 119 14.42 -2.67 13.09
CA GLN A 119 15.70 -1.98 13.10
C GLN A 119 16.79 -2.95 12.60
N VAL A 120 17.37 -2.64 11.44
CA VAL A 120 18.34 -3.48 10.76
C VAL A 120 19.56 -2.66 10.40
N ALA A 121 20.73 -3.02 10.92
CA ALA A 121 22.01 -2.34 10.66
C ALA A 121 21.92 -0.80 10.85
N GLY A 122 21.21 -0.34 11.90
CA GLY A 122 21.01 1.09 12.21
C GLY A 122 19.98 1.81 11.35
N LYS A 123 19.31 1.13 10.42
CA LYS A 123 18.21 1.66 9.60
C LYS A 123 16.88 1.11 10.05
N LYS A 124 15.84 1.93 9.91
CA LYS A 124 14.45 1.50 10.11
C LYS A 124 13.89 0.94 8.81
N VAL A 125 13.30 -0.23 8.88
CA VAL A 125 12.66 -0.94 7.77
C VAL A 125 11.23 -1.21 8.17
N THR A 126 10.27 -0.54 7.52
CA THR A 126 8.84 -0.76 7.76
C THR A 126 8.28 -1.65 6.67
N LEU A 127 7.58 -2.71 7.04
CA LEU A 127 6.87 -3.54 6.09
C LEU A 127 5.67 -2.80 5.53
N ASN A 128 5.43 -2.98 4.22
CA ASN A 128 4.28 -2.37 3.58
C ASN A 128 2.99 -3.10 4.03
N GLN A 129 2.09 -2.36 4.69
CA GLN A 129 0.82 -2.84 5.22
C GLN A 129 -0.13 -3.44 4.16
N TYR A 130 0.10 -3.13 2.89
CA TYR A 130 -0.69 -3.65 1.77
C TYR A 130 -0.16 -4.97 1.23
N THR A 131 0.90 -5.52 1.83
CA THR A 131 1.43 -6.83 1.45
C THR A 131 0.40 -7.92 1.76
N ASP A 132 0.13 -8.78 0.78
CA ASP A 132 -0.73 -9.94 0.97
C ASP A 132 -0.02 -10.96 1.87
N GLY A 133 -0.75 -11.54 2.83
CA GLY A 133 -0.14 -12.42 3.81
C GLY A 133 0.91 -11.70 4.69
N ILE A 134 0.72 -10.40 5.01
CA ILE A 134 1.66 -9.67 5.88
C ILE A 134 1.84 -10.36 7.22
N PHE A 135 0.81 -11.02 7.71
CA PHE A 135 0.85 -11.80 8.94
C PHE A 135 1.81 -12.99 8.78
N ASP A 136 1.64 -13.79 7.73
CA ASP A 136 2.51 -14.94 7.43
C ASP A 136 3.95 -14.50 7.18
N LEU A 137 4.13 -13.32 6.53
CA LEU A 137 5.44 -12.71 6.34
C LEU A 137 6.11 -12.43 7.68
N VAL A 138 5.40 -11.79 8.62
CA VAL A 138 5.92 -11.47 9.95
C VAL A 138 6.19 -12.73 10.75
N GLU A 139 5.27 -13.71 10.77
CA GLU A 139 5.47 -15.00 11.40
C GLU A 139 6.67 -15.77 10.85
N SER A 140 6.96 -15.64 9.58
CA SER A 140 8.12 -16.26 8.94
C SER A 140 9.45 -15.54 9.30
N ILE A 141 9.41 -14.25 9.63
CA ILE A 141 10.59 -13.45 10.00
C ILE A 141 10.94 -13.66 11.49
N LEU A 142 9.95 -13.60 12.39
CA LEU A 142 10.19 -13.58 13.84
C LEU A 142 11.04 -14.75 14.37
N PRO A 143 10.80 -16.03 13.99
CA PRO A 143 11.62 -17.14 14.46
C PRO A 143 13.09 -17.03 14.03
N ARG A 144 13.37 -16.37 12.89
CA ARG A 144 14.73 -16.21 12.36
C ARG A 144 15.55 -15.15 13.11
N ILE A 145 14.88 -14.20 13.75
CA ILE A 145 15.53 -13.08 14.45
C ILE A 145 15.42 -13.17 15.98
N GLN A 146 14.51 -13.98 16.53
CA GLN A 146 14.20 -14.02 17.96
C GLN A 146 15.39 -14.42 18.87
N SER A 147 16.41 -15.06 18.32
CA SER A 147 17.59 -15.47 19.07
C SER A 147 18.56 -14.32 19.38
N HIS A 148 18.46 -13.18 18.66
CA HIS A 148 19.42 -12.08 18.73
C HIS A 148 18.81 -10.69 18.61
N ALA A 149 17.54 -10.58 18.27
CA ALA A 149 16.83 -9.32 18.15
C ALA A 149 15.79 -9.15 19.27
N GLU A 150 15.62 -7.94 19.75
CA GLU A 150 14.59 -7.58 20.73
C GLU A 150 13.23 -7.45 20.04
N ILE A 151 12.27 -8.31 20.43
CA ILE A 151 10.91 -8.27 19.92
C ILE A 151 10.00 -7.62 20.95
N SER A 152 9.36 -6.50 20.61
CA SER A 152 8.50 -5.78 21.54
C SER A 152 7.30 -6.63 21.98
N SER A 153 6.92 -6.50 23.25
CA SER A 153 5.75 -7.20 23.81
C SER A 153 4.45 -6.82 23.10
N ALA A 154 4.34 -5.55 22.69
CA ALA A 154 3.20 -5.04 21.92
C ALA A 154 3.05 -5.76 20.56
N LEU A 155 4.16 -6.04 19.86
CA LEU A 155 4.11 -6.79 18.60
C LEU A 155 3.68 -8.25 18.84
N ARG A 156 4.20 -8.89 19.87
CA ARG A 156 3.81 -10.28 20.22
C ARG A 156 2.33 -10.38 20.54
N SER A 157 1.84 -9.51 21.44
CA SER A 157 0.41 -9.48 21.81
C SER A 157 -0.49 -9.22 20.60
N ARG A 158 -0.07 -8.33 19.70
CA ARG A 158 -0.83 -8.04 18.47
C ARG A 158 -0.92 -9.24 17.54
N ILE A 159 0.17 -9.98 17.38
CA ILE A 159 0.20 -11.20 16.57
C ILE A 159 -0.71 -12.27 17.16
N GLU A 160 -0.67 -12.48 18.47
CA GLU A 160 -1.55 -13.43 19.17
C GLU A 160 -3.02 -13.08 18.97
N THR A 161 -3.39 -11.82 19.21
CA THR A 161 -4.77 -11.33 18.99
C THR A 161 -5.24 -11.54 17.55
N MET A 162 -4.33 -11.42 16.57
CA MET A 162 -4.69 -11.59 15.16
C MET A 162 -4.80 -13.07 14.76
N LYS A 163 -4.08 -13.99 15.41
CA LYS A 163 -4.24 -15.44 15.20
C LYS A 163 -5.65 -15.91 15.57
N ASP A 164 -6.23 -15.31 16.61
CA ASP A 164 -7.58 -15.67 17.07
C ASP A 164 -8.69 -15.12 16.15
N LEU A 165 -8.36 -14.19 15.23
CA LEU A 165 -9.31 -13.53 14.34
C LEU A 165 -9.33 -14.09 12.90
N TYR A 166 -8.38 -14.98 12.54
CA TYR A 166 -8.21 -15.58 11.22
C TYR A 166 -8.02 -17.09 11.30
#